data_6536b13c2bfb6c764f83a7d6a3abc18d
#
_entry.id   6536b13c2bfb6c764f83a7d6a3abc18d
#
_cell.length_a   1.000
_cell.length_b   1.000
_cell.length_c   1.000
_cell.angle_alpha   90.00
_cell.angle_beta   90.00
_cell.angle_gamma   90.00
#
_symmetry.space_group_name_H-M   'P 1'
#
loop_
_entity.id
_entity.type
_entity.pdbx_description
1 polymer ?
#
loop_
_entity_poly.entity_id
_entity_poly.type
_entity_poly.pdbx_seq_one_letter_code
_entity_poly.pdbx_strand_id
1 'polypeptide(L)'
;MDRLKRRGALTLGIALVTILAGLAQTAQAAHGPKSSPQWTPPGLLDKAKGNPRQTFNVIIRGARGVSTDGVVSAFNGSSHGHIGHAFKSINGIAATLNGAELTALSHNPNILSIVPDTPVTTVGIEESTLWRAATGADAVPSLTAGGNLPAIAIVDSGIDASKTQDFGSRIVANVNLNSDNPSATGDDEGHGTMVAGIAAGAGLYPGVVPTAPIVAIRTADATGASHMSDVIAACDWILQNQSTYNIRVANFSLVSEAQTSFVNDPLDAAVEQLWSHGIVVVAASGNFGQPGGVLMAHAPGNDPFVITVGALDTNGTASTADDFAAPWSAYGHTGDGFQKPEISAPGRWIAAPVPVGSTLATTAPDRVVAPGYMWMSGTSLAAPMVAGAADAILALHPDWTPGQVKGALMISSDALPAISDWAGGVGELDASNALQLASAPDADAGLEQFVSSDGSFDGAAWAQAVQSQTDWSATDWSATDWSATDWSATDWSATDWSATDWSATDWSATAWLP
;
A
#
# COMPACT_ATOMS: atom_id res chain seq x y z
N MET A 1 35.27 54.05 -39.00
CA MET A 1 35.03 52.69 -39.55
C MET A 1 34.12 51.96 -38.59
N ASP A 2 32.90 52.40 -38.45
CA ASP A 2 31.99 51.71 -37.49
C ASP A 2 30.54 52.10 -37.77
N ARG A 3 30.02 51.78 -38.96
CA ARG A 3 28.59 51.99 -39.31
C ARG A 3 28.02 50.96 -40.29
N LEU A 4 28.62 49.81 -40.46
CA LEU A 4 28.17 48.82 -41.46
C LEU A 4 27.87 47.40 -40.88
N LYS A 5 27.71 47.24 -39.57
CA LYS A 5 27.38 45.90 -38.97
C LYS A 5 26.01 45.82 -38.28
N ARG A 6 25.12 46.77 -38.50
CA ARG A 6 23.77 46.72 -37.84
C ARG A 6 22.57 46.56 -38.77
N ARG A 7 22.75 46.23 -40.05
CA ARG A 7 21.64 46.03 -41.02
C ARG A 7 21.41 44.58 -41.48
N GLY A 8 22.24 43.63 -41.04
CA GLY A 8 22.11 42.22 -41.45
C GLY A 8 21.34 41.31 -40.53
N ALA A 9 21.02 41.76 -39.30
CA ALA A 9 20.38 40.89 -38.29
C ALA A 9 18.83 41.04 -38.23
N LEU A 10 18.26 42.05 -38.90
CA LEU A 10 16.79 42.29 -38.80
C LEU A 10 15.98 41.64 -39.92
N THR A 11 16.64 41.23 -41.01
CA THR A 11 15.95 40.60 -42.14
C THR A 11 15.87 39.09 -42.06
N LEU A 12 16.71 38.44 -41.24
CA LEU A 12 16.65 36.97 -41.02
C LEU A 12 15.59 36.59 -39.96
N GLY A 13 15.28 37.49 -39.04
CA GLY A 13 14.30 37.23 -37.99
C GLY A 13 12.85 37.24 -38.46
N ILE A 14 12.54 38.03 -39.49
CA ILE A 14 11.18 38.17 -40.04
C ILE A 14 10.83 37.01 -40.99
N ALA A 15 11.80 36.45 -41.69
CA ALA A 15 11.57 35.29 -42.55
C ALA A 15 11.35 33.99 -41.76
N LEU A 16 11.95 33.84 -40.55
CA LEU A 16 11.78 32.65 -39.71
C LEU A 16 10.44 32.64 -38.96
N VAL A 17 9.92 33.81 -38.58
CA VAL A 17 8.60 33.93 -37.91
C VAL A 17 7.45 33.68 -38.86
N THR A 18 7.58 34.05 -40.14
CA THR A 18 6.53 33.78 -41.14
C THR A 18 6.50 32.31 -41.58
N ILE A 19 7.61 31.61 -41.59
CA ILE A 19 7.65 30.16 -41.89
C ILE A 19 7.10 29.32 -40.72
N LEU A 20 7.34 29.72 -39.47
CA LEU A 20 6.75 29.05 -38.28
C LEU A 20 5.23 29.33 -38.16
N ALA A 21 4.75 30.52 -38.55
CA ALA A 21 3.30 30.80 -38.56
C ALA A 21 2.56 30.03 -39.66
N GLY A 22 3.22 29.78 -40.81
CA GLY A 22 2.65 28.95 -41.87
C GLY A 22 2.58 27.46 -41.55
N LEU A 23 3.51 26.94 -40.78
CA LEU A 23 3.51 25.55 -40.34
C LEU A 23 2.53 25.30 -39.18
N ALA A 24 2.25 26.32 -38.35
CA ALA A 24 1.27 26.21 -37.28
C ALA A 24 -0.18 26.18 -37.79
N GLN A 25 -0.45 26.81 -38.93
CA GLN A 25 -1.80 26.81 -39.51
C GLN A 25 -2.13 25.56 -40.33
N THR A 26 -1.13 24.82 -40.84
CA THR A 26 -1.39 23.56 -41.56
C THR A 26 -1.51 22.35 -40.63
N ALA A 27 -1.06 22.45 -39.37
CA ALA A 27 -1.22 21.39 -38.36
C ALA A 27 -2.61 21.41 -37.69
N GLN A 28 -3.38 22.49 -37.83
CA GLN A 28 -4.68 22.66 -37.17
C GLN A 28 -5.87 22.15 -37.99
N ALA A 29 -5.66 21.72 -39.23
CA ALA A 29 -6.73 21.26 -40.12
C ALA A 29 -6.90 19.71 -40.18
N ALA A 30 -6.14 18.92 -39.40
CA ALA A 30 -6.15 17.46 -39.50
C ALA A 30 -6.61 16.71 -38.23
N HIS A 31 -7.11 17.42 -37.22
CA HIS A 31 -7.68 16.76 -36.04
C HIS A 31 -9.14 17.24 -35.89
N GLY A 32 -10.02 16.57 -36.60
CA GLY A 32 -11.41 16.48 -36.17
C GLY A 32 -11.41 15.91 -34.72
N PRO A 33 -12.40 16.24 -33.88
CA PRO A 33 -12.43 15.77 -32.51
C PRO A 33 -12.34 14.25 -32.54
N LYS A 34 -11.18 13.68 -32.08
CA LYS A 34 -11.10 12.28 -31.80
C LYS A 34 -12.20 12.01 -30.78
N SER A 35 -13.18 11.21 -31.15
CA SER A 35 -14.17 10.70 -30.21
C SER A 35 -13.39 10.06 -29.06
N SER A 36 -13.64 10.51 -27.83
CA SER A 36 -13.07 9.84 -26.67
C SER A 36 -13.44 8.36 -26.77
N PRO A 37 -12.49 7.44 -26.54
CA PRO A 37 -12.80 6.02 -26.62
C PRO A 37 -13.94 5.71 -25.65
N GLN A 38 -14.91 4.96 -26.12
CA GLN A 38 -16.02 4.46 -25.32
C GLN A 38 -15.47 3.56 -24.22
N TRP A 39 -15.94 3.73 -23.00
CA TRP A 39 -15.42 3.01 -21.85
C TRP A 39 -16.53 2.26 -21.10
N THR A 40 -16.30 1.00 -20.85
CA THR A 40 -17.11 0.15 -19.96
C THR A 40 -16.15 -0.70 -19.14
N PRO A 41 -16.31 -0.83 -17.81
CA PRO A 41 -15.44 -1.68 -17.00
C PRO A 41 -15.33 -3.07 -17.59
N PRO A 42 -14.14 -3.65 -17.78
CA PRO A 42 -13.97 -4.99 -18.35
C PRO A 42 -14.80 -6.07 -17.63
N GLY A 43 -14.79 -6.06 -16.29
CA GLY A 43 -15.56 -7.01 -15.49
C GLY A 43 -17.08 -6.89 -15.70
N LEU A 44 -17.64 -5.68 -15.90
CA LEU A 44 -19.05 -5.50 -16.21
C LEU A 44 -19.38 -6.05 -17.59
N LEU A 45 -18.55 -5.77 -18.59
CA LEU A 45 -18.77 -6.22 -19.96
C LEU A 45 -18.65 -7.75 -20.08
N ASP A 46 -17.70 -8.36 -19.38
CA ASP A 46 -17.51 -9.80 -19.37
C ASP A 46 -18.67 -10.53 -18.67
N LYS A 47 -19.15 -10.01 -17.52
CA LYS A 47 -20.35 -10.50 -16.86
C LYS A 47 -21.59 -10.41 -17.78
N ALA A 48 -21.74 -9.29 -18.51
CA ALA A 48 -22.84 -9.08 -19.45
C ALA A 48 -22.80 -10.08 -20.62
N LYS A 49 -21.62 -10.30 -21.20
CA LYS A 49 -21.42 -11.30 -22.29
C LYS A 49 -21.67 -12.72 -21.81
N GLY A 50 -21.16 -13.08 -20.61
CA GLY A 50 -21.35 -14.39 -20.01
C GLY A 50 -22.81 -14.66 -19.60
N ASN A 51 -23.58 -13.61 -19.28
CA ASN A 51 -24.95 -13.71 -18.78
C ASN A 51 -25.91 -12.80 -19.58
N PRO A 52 -26.21 -13.09 -20.86
CA PRO A 52 -26.98 -12.20 -21.74
C PRO A 52 -28.39 -11.86 -21.25
N ARG A 53 -28.98 -12.70 -20.40
CA ARG A 53 -30.35 -12.51 -19.86
C ARG A 53 -30.37 -11.89 -18.45
N GLN A 54 -29.22 -11.80 -17.80
CA GLN A 54 -29.13 -11.16 -16.48
C GLN A 54 -29.40 -9.67 -16.61
N THR A 55 -30.08 -9.11 -15.62
CA THR A 55 -30.40 -7.68 -15.54
C THR A 55 -29.27 -6.94 -14.85
N PHE A 56 -28.91 -5.76 -15.37
CA PHE A 56 -27.89 -4.85 -14.86
C PHE A 56 -28.49 -3.47 -14.65
N ASN A 57 -28.24 -2.89 -13.50
CA ASN A 57 -28.51 -1.46 -13.23
C ASN A 57 -27.23 -0.68 -13.54
N VAL A 58 -27.34 0.33 -14.40
CA VAL A 58 -26.18 1.08 -14.90
C VAL A 58 -26.46 2.56 -15.01
N ILE A 59 -25.39 3.35 -14.95
CA ILE A 59 -25.38 4.76 -15.34
C ILE A 59 -24.67 4.86 -16.71
N ILE A 60 -25.36 5.47 -17.67
CA ILE A 60 -24.92 5.61 -19.05
C ILE A 60 -24.69 7.09 -19.32
N ARG A 61 -23.49 7.46 -19.80
CA ARG A 61 -23.14 8.84 -20.14
C ARG A 61 -22.99 9.00 -21.65
N GLY A 62 -23.44 10.14 -22.15
CA GLY A 62 -23.31 10.51 -23.55
C GLY A 62 -21.90 10.90 -23.96
N ALA A 63 -21.55 10.61 -25.21
CA ALA A 63 -20.33 11.09 -25.84
C ALA A 63 -20.30 12.63 -25.89
N ARG A 64 -19.12 13.21 -26.13
CA ARG A 64 -18.96 14.67 -26.17
C ARG A 64 -19.90 15.29 -27.21
N GLY A 65 -20.72 16.24 -26.78
CA GLY A 65 -21.71 16.92 -27.61
C GLY A 65 -23.06 16.19 -27.74
N VAL A 66 -23.20 15.00 -27.15
CA VAL A 66 -24.48 14.30 -27.07
C VAL A 66 -25.22 14.77 -25.82
N SER A 67 -26.44 15.28 -26.01
CA SER A 67 -27.31 15.68 -24.90
C SER A 67 -27.95 14.48 -24.20
N THR A 68 -28.57 14.71 -23.04
CA THR A 68 -29.35 13.70 -22.34
C THR A 68 -30.40 13.05 -23.25
N ASP A 69 -31.12 13.85 -24.05
CA ASP A 69 -32.10 13.32 -24.99
C ASP A 69 -31.46 12.46 -26.10
N GLY A 70 -30.23 12.80 -26.49
CA GLY A 70 -29.44 11.98 -27.40
C GLY A 70 -29.06 10.62 -26.79
N VAL A 71 -28.75 10.58 -25.51
CA VAL A 71 -28.50 9.32 -24.77
C VAL A 71 -29.77 8.49 -24.64
N VAL A 72 -30.91 9.13 -24.31
CA VAL A 72 -32.22 8.47 -24.25
C VAL A 72 -32.56 7.86 -25.61
N SER A 73 -32.34 8.61 -26.71
CA SER A 73 -32.58 8.10 -28.04
C SER A 73 -31.68 6.92 -28.42
N ALA A 74 -30.39 6.99 -28.06
CA ALA A 74 -29.42 5.89 -28.25
C ALA A 74 -29.81 4.64 -27.47
N PHE A 75 -30.25 4.82 -26.22
CA PHE A 75 -30.73 3.73 -25.38
C PHE A 75 -31.96 3.06 -25.98
N ASN A 76 -33.01 3.83 -26.30
CA ASN A 76 -34.26 3.32 -26.86
C ASN A 76 -34.08 2.67 -28.23
N GLY A 77 -33.08 3.09 -29.00
CA GLY A 77 -32.73 2.46 -30.28
C GLY A 77 -31.96 1.13 -30.17
N SER A 78 -31.39 0.84 -29.01
CA SER A 78 -30.50 -0.31 -28.79
C SER A 78 -30.99 -1.27 -27.68
N SER A 79 -31.97 -0.87 -26.91
CA SER A 79 -32.44 -1.60 -25.71
C SER A 79 -33.94 -1.49 -25.52
N HIS A 80 -34.56 -2.52 -24.93
CA HIS A 80 -35.93 -2.53 -24.43
C HIS A 80 -35.96 -2.40 -22.90
N GLY A 81 -34.81 -2.06 -22.30
CA GLY A 81 -34.66 -1.85 -20.88
C GLY A 81 -35.48 -0.64 -20.36
N HIS A 82 -35.38 -0.38 -19.08
CA HIS A 82 -36.10 0.69 -18.43
C HIS A 82 -35.16 1.86 -18.04
N ILE A 83 -35.55 3.09 -18.36
CA ILE A 83 -34.85 4.29 -17.90
C ILE A 83 -35.48 4.72 -16.57
N GLY A 84 -34.71 4.65 -15.49
CA GLY A 84 -35.14 5.07 -14.16
C GLY A 84 -35.04 6.59 -13.98
N HIS A 85 -33.95 7.19 -14.45
CA HIS A 85 -33.73 8.64 -14.31
C HIS A 85 -32.88 9.21 -15.47
N ALA A 86 -33.12 10.48 -15.81
CA ALA A 86 -32.36 11.22 -16.80
C ALA A 86 -31.62 12.41 -16.16
N PHE A 87 -30.29 12.45 -16.31
CA PHE A 87 -29.39 13.41 -15.69
C PHE A 87 -28.95 14.48 -16.69
N LYS A 88 -29.24 15.74 -16.44
CA LYS A 88 -28.72 16.85 -17.24
C LYS A 88 -27.27 17.20 -16.90
N SER A 89 -26.88 17.05 -15.65
CA SER A 89 -25.53 17.40 -15.15
C SER A 89 -24.40 16.62 -15.81
N ILE A 90 -24.66 15.36 -16.17
CA ILE A 90 -23.67 14.46 -16.79
C ILE A 90 -24.03 14.07 -18.23
N ASN A 91 -25.10 14.64 -18.80
CA ASN A 91 -25.68 14.20 -20.08
C ASN A 91 -25.83 12.66 -20.13
N GLY A 92 -26.57 12.10 -19.19
CA GLY A 92 -26.66 10.65 -19.00
C GLY A 92 -27.99 10.18 -18.44
N ILE A 93 -28.11 8.87 -18.26
CA ILE A 93 -29.29 8.21 -17.70
C ILE A 93 -28.89 7.13 -16.71
N ALA A 94 -29.73 6.89 -15.68
CA ALA A 94 -29.72 5.61 -14.95
C ALA A 94 -30.75 4.68 -15.60
N ALA A 95 -30.34 3.45 -15.90
CA ALA A 95 -31.17 2.52 -16.64
C ALA A 95 -30.95 1.07 -16.19
N THR A 96 -31.97 0.26 -16.39
CA THR A 96 -31.94 -1.19 -16.18
C THR A 96 -32.08 -1.90 -17.53
N LEU A 97 -31.14 -2.79 -17.86
CA LEU A 97 -31.11 -3.50 -19.16
C LEU A 97 -30.48 -4.89 -18.97
N ASN A 98 -30.70 -5.77 -19.93
CA ASN A 98 -30.09 -7.10 -19.87
C ASN A 98 -28.65 -7.10 -20.45
N GLY A 99 -27.89 -8.21 -20.23
CA GLY A 99 -26.48 -8.27 -20.64
C GLY A 99 -26.27 -8.20 -22.14
N ALA A 100 -27.21 -8.71 -22.97
CA ALA A 100 -27.13 -8.61 -24.42
C ALA A 100 -27.29 -7.14 -24.86
N GLU A 101 -28.25 -6.42 -24.29
CA GLU A 101 -28.51 -5.01 -24.54
C GLU A 101 -27.33 -4.12 -24.06
N LEU A 102 -26.77 -4.42 -22.88
CA LEU A 102 -25.59 -3.73 -22.37
C LEU A 102 -24.41 -3.89 -23.34
N THR A 103 -24.16 -5.12 -23.80
CA THR A 103 -23.11 -5.41 -24.77
C THR A 103 -23.33 -4.68 -26.09
N ALA A 104 -24.57 -4.64 -26.59
CA ALA A 104 -24.89 -3.88 -27.82
C ALA A 104 -24.67 -2.37 -27.63
N LEU A 105 -25.13 -1.82 -26.50
CA LEU A 105 -25.03 -0.41 -26.20
C LEU A 105 -23.58 0.05 -25.96
N SER A 106 -22.72 -0.85 -25.47
CA SER A 106 -21.29 -0.57 -25.29
C SER A 106 -20.53 -0.30 -26.60
N HIS A 107 -21.14 -0.51 -27.75
CA HIS A 107 -20.59 -0.20 -29.08
C HIS A 107 -21.25 1.03 -29.73
N ASN A 108 -22.18 1.70 -29.06
CA ASN A 108 -22.92 2.83 -29.61
C ASN A 108 -22.06 4.11 -29.56
N PRO A 109 -21.75 4.76 -30.72
CA PRO A 109 -20.84 5.92 -30.75
C PRO A 109 -21.37 7.16 -30.00
N ASN A 110 -22.66 7.19 -29.68
CA ASN A 110 -23.26 8.28 -28.89
C ASN A 110 -23.06 8.08 -27.37
N ILE A 111 -22.51 6.94 -26.94
CA ILE A 111 -22.26 6.61 -25.54
C ILE A 111 -20.77 6.79 -25.24
N LEU A 112 -20.46 7.50 -24.17
CA LEU A 112 -19.10 7.66 -23.65
C LEU A 112 -18.73 6.55 -22.69
N SER A 113 -19.61 6.27 -21.72
CA SER A 113 -19.35 5.24 -20.71
C SER A 113 -20.62 4.60 -20.20
N ILE A 114 -20.49 3.33 -19.78
CA ILE A 114 -21.50 2.57 -19.06
C ILE A 114 -20.83 2.03 -17.79
N VAL A 115 -21.33 2.41 -16.63
CA VAL A 115 -20.81 1.97 -15.33
C VAL A 115 -21.94 1.35 -14.49
N PRO A 116 -21.66 0.43 -13.58
CA PRO A 116 -22.67 -0.06 -12.64
C PRO A 116 -23.27 1.11 -11.85
N ASP A 117 -24.58 1.07 -11.63
CA ASP A 117 -25.25 1.93 -10.66
C ASP A 117 -25.09 1.28 -9.28
N THR A 118 -23.98 1.60 -8.64
CA THR A 118 -23.65 1.04 -7.34
C THR A 118 -24.25 1.87 -6.22
N PRO A 119 -24.56 1.26 -5.07
CA PRO A 119 -24.92 2.00 -3.88
C PRO A 119 -23.87 3.06 -3.53
N VAL A 120 -24.32 4.25 -3.21
CA VAL A 120 -23.49 5.30 -2.61
C VAL A 120 -23.92 5.38 -1.16
N THR A 121 -23.05 4.93 -0.26
CA THR A 121 -23.25 5.05 1.17
C THR A 121 -22.63 6.34 1.67
N THR A 122 -23.23 6.94 2.68
CA THR A 122 -22.54 7.96 3.47
C THR A 122 -21.40 7.25 4.19
N VAL A 123 -20.18 7.80 4.11
CA VAL A 123 -19.05 7.28 4.88
C VAL A 123 -19.42 7.33 6.35
N GLY A 124 -19.87 6.19 6.86
CA GLY A 124 -20.30 6.01 8.24
C GLY A 124 -19.18 5.48 9.11
N ILE A 125 -19.38 5.53 10.42
CA ILE A 125 -18.48 4.95 11.41
C ILE A 125 -18.27 3.44 11.14
N GLU A 126 -19.28 2.76 10.59
CA GLU A 126 -19.23 1.33 10.30
C GLU A 126 -18.20 0.96 9.23
N GLU A 127 -18.05 1.74 8.16
CA GLU A 127 -17.02 1.50 7.15
C GLU A 127 -15.60 1.72 7.69
N SER A 128 -15.42 2.70 8.56
CA SER A 128 -14.13 3.03 9.17
C SER A 128 -13.59 1.96 10.11
N THR A 129 -14.41 0.98 10.50
CA THR A 129 -14.08 -0.15 11.37
C THR A 129 -14.12 -1.50 10.66
N LEU A 130 -14.57 -1.53 9.42
CA LEU A 130 -14.76 -2.76 8.64
C LEU A 130 -13.45 -3.56 8.50
N TRP A 131 -12.32 -2.86 8.46
CA TRP A 131 -11.01 -3.47 8.35
C TRP A 131 -10.73 -4.54 9.42
N ARG A 132 -11.31 -4.41 10.62
CA ARG A 132 -11.11 -5.40 11.68
C ARG A 132 -11.74 -6.75 11.33
N ALA A 133 -12.92 -6.73 10.69
CA ALA A 133 -13.57 -7.94 10.21
C ALA A 133 -12.88 -8.49 8.97
N ALA A 134 -12.42 -7.63 8.06
CA ALA A 134 -11.70 -8.01 6.85
C ALA A 134 -10.37 -8.71 7.17
N THR A 135 -9.60 -8.16 8.10
CA THR A 135 -8.28 -8.72 8.50
C THR A 135 -8.34 -9.77 9.59
N GLY A 136 -9.50 -10.24 10.00
CA GLY A 136 -9.63 -11.15 11.14
C GLY A 136 -9.22 -10.56 12.51
N ALA A 137 -8.96 -9.24 12.60
CA ALA A 137 -8.53 -8.59 13.83
C ALA A 137 -9.60 -8.64 14.95
N ASP A 138 -10.87 -8.79 14.59
CA ASP A 138 -11.97 -8.96 15.55
C ASP A 138 -11.89 -10.31 16.29
N ALA A 139 -11.27 -11.31 15.68
CA ALA A 139 -11.10 -12.64 16.25
C ALA A 139 -9.77 -12.80 17.00
N VAL A 140 -8.89 -11.80 16.95
CA VAL A 140 -7.65 -11.80 17.76
C VAL A 140 -8.06 -11.84 19.25
N PRO A 141 -7.66 -12.88 20.00
CA PRO A 141 -8.04 -13.01 21.39
C PRO A 141 -7.47 -11.86 22.21
N SER A 142 -8.19 -11.42 23.24
CA SER A 142 -7.64 -10.51 24.22
C SER A 142 -6.46 -11.22 24.90
N LEU A 143 -5.26 -10.93 24.46
CA LEU A 143 -4.04 -11.46 25.01
C LEU A 143 -3.91 -10.88 26.43
N THR A 144 -4.28 -11.69 27.42
CA THR A 144 -4.21 -11.26 28.82
C THR A 144 -2.80 -11.41 29.33
N ALA A 145 -2.35 -10.39 30.04
CA ALA A 145 -1.02 -10.24 30.61
C ALA A 145 -0.69 -11.25 31.74
N GLY A 146 -0.91 -12.53 31.51
CA GLY A 146 -0.29 -13.59 32.34
C GLY A 146 1.15 -13.85 31.95
N GLY A 147 1.63 -13.24 30.87
CA GLY A 147 2.96 -13.29 30.33
C GLY A 147 3.49 -11.89 30.01
N ASN A 148 4.76 -11.80 29.74
CA ASN A 148 5.44 -10.60 29.31
C ASN A 148 5.10 -10.36 27.82
N LEU A 149 3.97 -9.66 27.55
CA LEU A 149 3.57 -9.34 26.17
C LEU A 149 4.69 -8.60 25.45
N PRO A 150 4.94 -8.87 24.18
CA PRO A 150 5.85 -8.07 23.37
C PRO A 150 5.40 -6.62 23.33
N ALA A 151 6.32 -5.70 23.10
CA ALA A 151 6.01 -4.30 22.88
C ALA A 151 6.20 -3.94 21.41
N ILE A 152 5.29 -3.11 20.89
CA ILE A 152 5.38 -2.54 19.56
C ILE A 152 6.05 -1.17 19.66
N ALA A 153 7.20 -1.00 19.02
CA ALA A 153 7.82 0.31 18.82
C ALA A 153 7.18 1.00 17.61
N ILE A 154 6.68 2.21 17.81
CA ILE A 154 6.11 3.06 16.76
C ILE A 154 7.10 4.19 16.49
N VAL A 155 7.78 4.12 15.34
CA VAL A 155 8.73 5.13 14.87
C VAL A 155 8.00 6.09 13.93
N ASP A 156 7.61 7.27 14.45
CA ASP A 156 6.66 8.15 13.78
C ASP A 156 6.73 9.60 14.34
N SER A 157 5.66 10.37 14.27
CA SER A 157 5.54 11.75 14.79
C SER A 157 5.38 11.84 16.33
N GLY A 158 5.38 10.70 17.03
CA GLY A 158 5.11 10.60 18.45
C GLY A 158 3.75 10.01 18.76
N ILE A 159 3.38 9.96 20.04
CA ILE A 159 2.06 9.50 20.50
C ILE A 159 1.53 10.45 21.57
N ASP A 160 0.26 10.82 21.48
CA ASP A 160 -0.42 11.59 22.52
C ASP A 160 -0.80 10.69 23.71
N ALA A 161 0.06 10.66 24.72
CA ALA A 161 -0.16 9.89 25.94
C ALA A 161 -1.38 10.37 26.77
N SER A 162 -1.94 11.55 26.48
CA SER A 162 -3.15 12.03 27.15
C SER A 162 -4.40 11.28 26.72
N LYS A 163 -4.34 10.52 25.63
CA LYS A 163 -5.42 9.64 25.14
C LYS A 163 -5.53 8.35 25.97
N THR A 164 -5.87 8.52 27.22
CA THR A 164 -5.91 7.42 28.19
C THR A 164 -6.98 6.37 27.89
N GLN A 165 -8.04 6.73 27.13
CA GLN A 165 -9.05 5.77 26.68
C GLN A 165 -8.49 4.81 25.62
N ASP A 166 -7.55 5.28 24.80
CA ASP A 166 -6.92 4.49 23.73
C ASP A 166 -5.72 3.71 24.26
N PHE A 167 -4.88 4.33 25.09
CA PHE A 167 -3.59 3.75 25.45
C PHE A 167 -3.44 3.40 26.93
N GLY A 168 -4.17 4.06 27.83
CA GLY A 168 -4.06 3.83 29.28
C GLY A 168 -2.64 4.07 29.80
N SER A 169 -2.09 3.06 30.48
CA SER A 169 -0.70 3.02 30.93
C SER A 169 0.22 2.19 30.04
N ARG A 170 -0.22 1.84 28.82
CA ARG A 170 0.50 0.93 27.92
C ARG A 170 1.60 1.58 27.10
N ILE A 171 1.70 2.90 27.09
CA ILE A 171 2.89 3.57 26.57
C ILE A 171 3.99 3.43 27.61
N VAL A 172 4.83 2.39 27.45
CA VAL A 172 5.86 2.01 28.42
C VAL A 172 7.15 2.83 28.28
N ALA A 173 7.37 3.43 27.11
CA ALA A 173 8.42 4.42 26.85
C ALA A 173 7.92 5.48 25.87
N ASN A 174 8.39 6.72 26.03
CA ASN A 174 8.07 7.83 25.12
C ASN A 174 9.36 8.64 24.93
N VAL A 175 9.90 8.58 23.71
CA VAL A 175 11.23 9.09 23.37
C VAL A 175 11.11 10.05 22.21
N ASN A 176 11.79 11.18 22.28
CA ASN A 176 11.92 12.12 21.17
C ASN A 176 13.36 12.11 20.65
N LEU A 177 13.52 11.70 19.39
CA LEU A 177 14.79 11.68 18.67
C LEU A 177 14.77 12.65 17.47
N ASN A 178 13.71 13.43 17.31
CA ASN A 178 13.65 14.46 16.27
C ASN A 178 14.70 15.54 16.54
N SER A 179 15.68 15.65 15.66
CA SER A 179 16.82 16.55 15.82
C SER A 179 16.45 18.03 15.62
N ASP A 180 15.41 18.32 14.85
CA ASP A 180 14.94 19.68 14.60
C ASP A 180 14.14 20.24 15.78
N ASN A 181 13.47 19.39 16.55
CA ASN A 181 12.69 19.79 17.71
C ASN A 181 12.88 18.84 18.91
N PRO A 182 14.08 18.78 19.51
CA PRO A 182 14.42 17.82 20.56
C PRO A 182 13.67 18.04 21.89
N SER A 183 12.99 19.17 22.05
CA SER A 183 12.19 19.49 23.25
C SER A 183 10.70 19.20 23.07
N ALA A 184 10.24 18.80 21.89
CA ALA A 184 8.84 18.49 21.64
C ALA A 184 8.40 17.26 22.44
N THR A 185 7.15 17.26 22.86
CA THR A 185 6.52 16.15 23.58
C THR A 185 5.18 15.81 22.95
N GLY A 186 4.78 14.55 23.06
CA GLY A 186 3.53 14.07 22.47
C GLY A 186 3.59 13.99 20.95
N ASP A 187 2.49 14.31 20.29
CA ASP A 187 2.30 14.18 18.85
C ASP A 187 1.60 15.42 18.29
N ASP A 188 2.39 16.35 17.78
CA ASP A 188 1.87 17.62 17.24
C ASP A 188 1.29 17.45 15.82
N GLU A 189 1.76 16.43 15.08
CA GLU A 189 1.30 16.14 13.72
C GLU A 189 0.01 15.31 13.75
N GLY A 190 -0.02 14.22 14.52
CA GLY A 190 -1.18 13.35 14.74
C GLY A 190 -1.08 11.98 14.10
N HIS A 191 -0.13 11.75 13.20
CA HIS A 191 -0.01 10.50 12.44
C HIS A 191 0.42 9.33 13.33
N GLY A 192 1.46 9.52 14.17
CA GLY A 192 1.94 8.45 15.04
C GLY A 192 0.90 7.98 16.07
N THR A 193 0.04 8.89 16.56
CA THR A 193 -1.10 8.52 17.43
C THR A 193 -2.10 7.65 16.68
N MET A 194 -2.38 7.95 15.40
CA MET A 194 -3.26 7.12 14.58
C MET A 194 -2.65 5.73 14.34
N VAL A 195 -1.39 5.67 13.95
CA VAL A 195 -0.63 4.43 13.72
C VAL A 195 -0.62 3.56 14.98
N ALA A 196 -0.30 4.13 16.14
CA ALA A 196 -0.35 3.42 17.42
C ALA A 196 -1.77 2.93 17.76
N GLY A 197 -2.80 3.72 17.44
CA GLY A 197 -4.19 3.38 17.65
C GLY A 197 -4.63 2.17 16.83
N ILE A 198 -4.19 2.07 15.58
CA ILE A 198 -4.49 0.93 14.69
C ILE A 198 -3.77 -0.33 15.15
N ALA A 199 -2.52 -0.23 15.57
CA ALA A 199 -1.80 -1.40 16.09
C ALA A 199 -2.38 -1.87 17.43
N ALA A 200 -2.60 -0.96 18.39
CA ALA A 200 -2.83 -1.32 19.79
C ALA A 200 -3.79 -0.40 20.56
N GLY A 201 -4.61 0.41 19.92
CA GLY A 201 -5.61 1.25 20.59
C GLY A 201 -6.68 0.42 21.28
N ALA A 202 -7.22 0.92 22.41
CA ALA A 202 -8.29 0.26 23.17
C ALA A 202 -9.57 1.12 23.26
N GLY A 203 -9.61 2.28 22.59
CA GLY A 203 -10.70 3.24 22.66
C GLY A 203 -11.87 2.96 21.73
N LEU A 204 -12.44 4.03 21.17
CA LEU A 204 -13.63 3.96 20.30
C LEU A 204 -13.38 3.11 19.03
N TYR A 205 -12.17 3.18 18.48
CA TYR A 205 -11.71 2.38 17.34
C TYR A 205 -10.57 1.48 17.81
N PRO A 206 -10.88 0.24 18.27
CA PRO A 206 -9.85 -0.64 18.80
C PRO A 206 -8.86 -1.05 17.70
N GLY A 207 -7.59 -1.15 18.06
CA GLY A 207 -6.52 -1.70 17.22
C GLY A 207 -6.55 -3.22 17.17
N VAL A 208 -5.52 -3.81 16.54
CA VAL A 208 -5.40 -5.27 16.40
C VAL A 208 -5.19 -5.92 17.77
N VAL A 209 -4.24 -5.41 18.58
CA VAL A 209 -3.91 -5.93 19.92
C VAL A 209 -4.11 -4.84 20.98
N PRO A 210 -5.34 -4.62 21.46
CA PRO A 210 -5.64 -3.54 22.40
C PRO A 210 -4.96 -3.65 23.77
N THR A 211 -4.22 -4.72 24.01
CA THR A 211 -3.49 -5.01 25.27
C THR A 211 -1.98 -4.85 25.14
N ALA A 212 -1.43 -4.72 23.93
CA ALA A 212 0.01 -4.64 23.71
C ALA A 212 0.64 -3.40 24.36
N PRO A 213 1.82 -3.53 25.00
CA PRO A 213 2.64 -2.40 25.38
C PRO A 213 3.16 -1.65 24.14
N ILE A 214 3.30 -0.34 24.25
CA ILE A 214 3.71 0.53 23.14
C ILE A 214 4.94 1.32 23.55
N VAL A 215 5.91 1.39 22.66
CA VAL A 215 7.07 2.28 22.76
C VAL A 215 6.89 3.37 21.72
N ALA A 216 6.70 4.61 22.17
CA ALA A 216 6.57 5.77 21.30
C ALA A 216 7.95 6.34 20.99
N ILE A 217 8.35 6.41 19.73
CA ILE A 217 9.61 7.00 19.28
C ILE A 217 9.28 8.08 18.24
N ARG A 218 9.42 9.31 18.67
CA ARG A 218 9.21 10.47 17.80
C ARG A 218 10.47 10.75 16.99
N THR A 219 10.35 10.70 15.66
CA THR A 219 11.39 11.12 14.70
C THR A 219 10.90 12.24 13.79
N ALA A 220 9.57 12.38 13.60
CA ALA A 220 9.01 13.41 12.74
C ALA A 220 8.57 14.66 13.53
N ASP A 221 8.57 15.78 12.84
CA ASP A 221 8.10 17.07 13.35
C ASP A 221 6.57 17.24 13.18
N ALA A 222 6.05 18.43 13.47
CA ALA A 222 4.63 18.76 13.34
C ALA A 222 4.12 18.80 11.89
N THR A 223 4.99 18.70 10.90
CA THR A 223 4.63 18.60 9.47
C THR A 223 4.71 17.18 8.93
N GLY A 224 5.14 16.22 9.76
CA GLY A 224 5.40 14.83 9.37
C GLY A 224 6.78 14.62 8.75
N ALA A 225 7.64 15.65 8.71
CA ALA A 225 8.99 15.52 8.18
C ALA A 225 9.95 14.92 9.21
N SER A 226 10.86 14.07 8.74
CA SER A 226 11.89 13.41 9.55
C SER A 226 13.20 13.36 8.79
N HIS A 227 14.32 13.33 9.51
CA HIS A 227 15.60 13.02 8.91
C HIS A 227 15.90 11.52 9.00
N MET A 228 16.51 10.96 7.96
CA MET A 228 16.95 9.56 7.97
C MET A 228 17.83 9.24 9.19
N SER A 229 18.69 10.19 9.60
CA SER A 229 19.54 10.06 10.79
C SER A 229 18.74 9.88 12.09
N ASP A 230 17.58 10.53 12.21
CA ASP A 230 16.71 10.41 13.37
C ASP A 230 16.02 9.04 13.40
N VAL A 231 15.67 8.52 12.22
CA VAL A 231 15.09 7.17 12.09
C VAL A 231 16.14 6.09 12.39
N ILE A 232 17.38 6.25 11.92
CA ILE A 232 18.50 5.35 12.29
C ILE A 232 18.78 5.41 13.80
N ALA A 233 18.76 6.61 14.40
CA ALA A 233 18.89 6.75 15.84
C ALA A 233 17.74 6.06 16.61
N ALA A 234 16.55 5.99 16.03
CA ALA A 234 15.45 5.20 16.60
C ALA A 234 15.76 3.70 16.56
N CYS A 235 16.34 3.18 15.49
CA CYS A 235 16.80 1.78 15.43
C CYS A 235 17.85 1.48 16.51
N ASP A 236 18.85 2.35 16.68
CA ASP A 236 19.86 2.23 17.72
C ASP A 236 19.23 2.25 19.13
N TRP A 237 18.27 3.13 19.35
CA TRP A 237 17.57 3.20 20.64
C TRP A 237 16.76 1.92 20.91
N ILE A 238 16.08 1.38 19.91
CA ILE A 238 15.31 0.14 20.02
C ILE A 238 16.23 -1.01 20.41
N LEU A 239 17.38 -1.19 19.72
CA LEU A 239 18.36 -2.23 20.05
C LEU A 239 18.87 -2.13 21.50
N GLN A 240 19.22 -0.93 21.94
CA GLN A 240 19.72 -0.68 23.29
C GLN A 240 18.68 -0.95 24.38
N ASN A 241 17.39 -0.82 24.07
CA ASN A 241 16.30 -0.90 25.03
C ASN A 241 15.38 -2.11 24.82
N GLN A 242 15.69 -2.97 23.83
CA GLN A 242 14.90 -4.14 23.46
C GLN A 242 14.52 -5.01 24.66
N SER A 243 15.50 -5.42 25.44
CA SER A 243 15.27 -6.28 26.61
C SER A 243 14.58 -5.57 27.77
N THR A 244 14.77 -4.25 27.92
CA THR A 244 14.14 -3.45 28.98
C THR A 244 12.63 -3.39 28.82
N TYR A 245 12.17 -3.20 27.58
CA TYR A 245 10.75 -3.04 27.27
C TYR A 245 10.15 -4.23 26.54
N ASN A 246 10.89 -5.32 26.34
CA ASN A 246 10.49 -6.49 25.56
C ASN A 246 10.02 -6.10 24.14
N ILE A 247 10.78 -5.25 23.43
CA ILE A 247 10.44 -4.81 22.09
C ILE A 247 10.69 -5.96 21.11
N ARG A 248 9.65 -6.42 20.42
CA ARG A 248 9.74 -7.51 19.46
C ARG A 248 9.17 -7.14 18.08
N VAL A 249 8.50 -5.98 17.99
CA VAL A 249 7.96 -5.46 16.73
C VAL A 249 8.32 -3.98 16.63
N ALA A 250 8.71 -3.52 15.44
CA ALA A 250 8.94 -2.12 15.12
C ALA A 250 8.16 -1.75 13.85
N ASN A 251 7.33 -0.72 13.93
CA ASN A 251 6.52 -0.22 12.82
C ASN A 251 7.10 1.09 12.29
N PHE A 252 7.35 1.12 10.98
CA PHE A 252 7.84 2.27 10.23
C PHE A 252 6.79 2.67 9.18
N SER A 253 5.85 3.53 9.58
CA SER A 253 4.84 4.08 8.67
C SER A 253 5.39 5.29 7.90
N LEU A 254 6.60 5.15 7.36
CA LEU A 254 7.38 6.17 6.66
C LEU A 254 8.17 5.58 5.49
N VAL A 255 8.65 6.43 4.62
CA VAL A 255 9.56 6.06 3.50
C VAL A 255 10.64 7.14 3.35
N SER A 256 11.87 6.72 3.04
CA SER A 256 12.95 7.62 2.65
C SER A 256 12.64 8.26 1.29
N GLU A 257 13.02 9.51 1.07
CA GLU A 257 12.94 10.14 -0.26
C GLU A 257 14.04 9.66 -1.21
N ALA A 258 15.15 9.16 -0.67
CA ALA A 258 16.26 8.65 -1.47
C ALA A 258 15.85 7.30 -2.11
N GLN A 259 16.22 7.13 -3.37
CA GLN A 259 16.09 5.86 -4.09
C GLN A 259 17.44 5.17 -4.11
N THR A 260 17.57 4.07 -3.40
CA THR A 260 18.83 3.35 -3.21
C THR A 260 18.61 1.85 -3.32
N SER A 261 19.67 1.09 -3.59
CA SER A 261 19.71 -0.35 -3.35
C SER A 261 19.77 -0.61 -1.85
N PHE A 262 19.02 -1.57 -1.34
CA PHE A 262 19.03 -1.93 0.08
C PHE A 262 20.46 -2.25 0.59
N VAL A 263 21.28 -2.89 -0.22
CA VAL A 263 22.69 -3.22 0.10
C VAL A 263 23.53 -1.98 0.50
N ASN A 264 23.16 -0.80 0.02
CA ASN A 264 23.91 0.44 0.21
C ASN A 264 23.18 1.47 1.07
N ASP A 265 21.92 1.24 1.39
CA ASP A 265 21.11 2.20 2.15
C ASP A 265 21.41 2.09 3.65
N PRO A 266 21.76 3.18 4.33
CA PRO A 266 22.06 3.11 5.76
C PRO A 266 20.82 2.87 6.64
N LEU A 267 19.61 3.20 6.16
CA LEU A 267 18.38 2.91 6.91
C LEU A 267 18.01 1.42 6.76
N ASP A 268 18.18 0.83 5.55
CA ASP A 268 18.02 -0.61 5.36
C ASP A 268 18.99 -1.38 6.25
N ALA A 269 20.27 -1.02 6.26
CA ALA A 269 21.23 -1.63 7.18
C ALA A 269 20.85 -1.50 8.66
N ALA A 270 20.20 -0.41 9.06
CA ALA A 270 19.73 -0.23 10.45
C ALA A 270 18.52 -1.13 10.78
N VAL A 271 17.56 -1.30 9.86
CA VAL A 271 16.41 -2.19 10.09
C VAL A 271 16.80 -3.66 9.99
N GLU A 272 17.79 -4.03 9.16
CA GLU A 272 18.39 -5.37 9.17
C GLU A 272 19.00 -5.73 10.54
N GLN A 273 19.61 -4.75 11.21
CA GLN A 273 20.10 -4.96 12.58
C GLN A 273 18.95 -5.26 13.56
N LEU A 274 17.80 -4.58 13.43
CA LEU A 274 16.62 -4.93 14.24
C LEU A 274 16.18 -6.36 13.95
N TRP A 275 16.10 -6.73 12.68
CA TRP A 275 15.68 -8.05 12.24
C TRP A 275 16.58 -9.17 12.78
N SER A 276 17.89 -9.02 12.62
CA SER A 276 18.87 -9.99 13.10
C SER A 276 18.89 -10.15 14.63
N HIS A 277 18.40 -9.15 15.37
CA HIS A 277 18.22 -9.19 16.82
C HIS A 277 16.83 -9.69 17.26
N GLY A 278 16.05 -10.25 16.32
CA GLY A 278 14.76 -10.87 16.63
C GLY A 278 13.60 -9.89 16.78
N ILE A 279 13.70 -8.70 16.17
CA ILE A 279 12.65 -7.69 16.12
C ILE A 279 12.02 -7.72 14.72
N VAL A 280 10.74 -8.02 14.64
CA VAL A 280 9.97 -7.96 13.40
C VAL A 280 9.84 -6.49 12.97
N VAL A 281 10.29 -6.18 11.77
CA VAL A 281 10.18 -4.84 11.18
C VAL A 281 9.05 -4.83 10.16
N VAL A 282 8.12 -3.90 10.33
CA VAL A 282 6.98 -3.70 9.41
C VAL A 282 7.07 -2.29 8.84
N ALA A 283 6.99 -2.16 7.53
CA ALA A 283 7.10 -0.89 6.84
C ALA A 283 5.95 -0.64 5.86
N ALA A 284 5.57 0.61 5.69
CA ALA A 284 4.65 1.02 4.64
C ALA A 284 5.31 0.94 3.26
N SER A 285 4.58 0.49 2.23
CA SER A 285 5.11 0.42 0.86
C SER A 285 5.26 1.80 0.19
N GLY A 286 4.56 2.82 0.71
CA GLY A 286 4.54 4.17 0.17
C GLY A 286 3.27 4.50 -0.62
N ASN A 287 3.01 5.82 -0.79
CA ASN A 287 1.78 6.34 -1.39
C ASN A 287 2.03 6.98 -2.77
N PHE A 288 3.00 6.46 -3.51
CA PHE A 288 3.42 6.93 -4.83
C PHE A 288 3.16 5.89 -5.94
N GLY A 289 2.27 4.94 -5.69
CA GLY A 289 1.88 3.89 -6.63
C GLY A 289 1.30 4.44 -7.93
N GLN A 290 1.49 3.68 -9.01
CA GLN A 290 0.98 3.98 -10.34
C GLN A 290 0.48 2.68 -11.00
N PRO A 291 -0.46 2.76 -11.95
CA PRO A 291 -0.86 1.60 -12.74
C PRO A 291 0.34 0.94 -13.43
N GLY A 292 0.50 -0.37 -13.24
CA GLY A 292 1.63 -1.14 -13.77
C GLY A 292 2.85 -1.20 -12.85
N GLY A 293 2.73 -0.65 -11.63
CA GLY A 293 3.79 -0.70 -10.63
C GLY A 293 4.83 0.43 -10.75
N VAL A 294 5.70 0.50 -9.77
CA VAL A 294 6.80 1.48 -9.66
C VAL A 294 8.09 0.76 -9.27
N LEU A 295 9.22 1.43 -9.42
CA LEU A 295 10.47 0.97 -8.81
C LEU A 295 10.36 1.15 -7.29
N MET A 296 10.42 0.03 -6.56
CA MET A 296 10.39 0.01 -5.09
C MET A 296 11.81 0.18 -4.56
N ALA A 297 12.26 1.44 -4.45
CA ALA A 297 13.65 1.77 -4.12
C ALA A 297 13.77 2.69 -2.89
N HIS A 298 12.73 2.75 -2.06
CA HIS A 298 12.65 3.65 -0.91
C HIS A 298 12.75 2.84 0.40
N ALA A 299 13.81 3.08 1.17
CA ALA A 299 13.99 2.49 2.49
C ALA A 299 12.90 2.92 3.48
N PRO A 300 12.51 2.07 4.43
CA PRO A 300 12.93 0.69 4.61
C PRO A 300 12.04 -0.33 3.87
N GLY A 301 11.06 0.12 3.07
CA GLY A 301 10.11 -0.74 2.37
C GLY A 301 10.72 -1.53 1.19
N ASN A 302 11.92 -1.20 0.72
CA ASN A 302 12.63 -1.94 -0.31
C ASN A 302 13.51 -3.08 0.24
N ASP A 303 13.73 -3.12 1.54
CA ASP A 303 14.56 -4.14 2.19
C ASP A 303 13.91 -5.53 2.12
N PRO A 304 14.63 -6.58 1.69
CA PRO A 304 14.06 -7.91 1.51
C PRO A 304 13.67 -8.62 2.83
N PHE A 305 14.28 -8.27 3.96
CA PHE A 305 13.92 -8.82 5.27
C PHE A 305 12.63 -8.21 5.81
N VAL A 306 12.41 -6.93 5.59
CA VAL A 306 11.29 -6.16 6.14
C VAL A 306 9.96 -6.62 5.56
N ILE A 307 8.92 -6.69 6.42
CA ILE A 307 7.55 -6.92 5.96
C ILE A 307 6.99 -5.60 5.42
N THR A 308 6.99 -5.45 4.12
CA THR A 308 6.43 -4.26 3.46
C THR A 308 4.95 -4.45 3.20
N VAL A 309 4.14 -3.46 3.57
CA VAL A 309 2.69 -3.56 3.56
C VAL A 309 2.08 -2.60 2.54
N GLY A 310 1.33 -3.16 1.59
CA GLY A 310 0.49 -2.43 0.66
C GLY A 310 -0.87 -2.05 1.26
N ALA A 311 -1.56 -1.13 0.61
CA ALA A 311 -2.88 -0.68 1.05
C ALA A 311 -3.98 -1.15 0.09
N LEU A 312 -5.04 -1.73 0.66
CA LEU A 312 -6.26 -2.13 -0.04
C LEU A 312 -7.41 -1.15 0.21
N ASP A 313 -8.33 -1.13 -0.74
CA ASP A 313 -9.68 -0.61 -0.60
C ASP A 313 -10.63 -1.80 -0.53
N THR A 314 -11.30 -1.97 0.60
CA THR A 314 -12.23 -3.09 0.86
C THR A 314 -13.55 -2.96 0.10
N ASN A 315 -13.70 -1.92 -0.72
CA ASN A 315 -14.94 -1.66 -1.48
C ASN A 315 -16.22 -1.66 -0.60
N GLY A 316 -16.07 -1.39 0.70
CA GLY A 316 -17.16 -1.35 1.68
C GLY A 316 -17.69 -2.73 2.09
N THR A 317 -16.92 -3.80 1.89
CA THR A 317 -17.27 -5.17 2.34
C THR A 317 -16.13 -5.78 3.16
N ALA A 318 -16.40 -6.83 3.94
CA ALA A 318 -15.37 -7.60 4.65
C ALA A 318 -14.89 -8.81 3.81
N SER A 319 -15.31 -8.90 2.56
CA SER A 319 -14.95 -9.99 1.67
C SER A 319 -13.83 -9.54 0.74
N THR A 320 -12.76 -10.31 0.68
CA THR A 320 -11.63 -10.06 -0.23
C THR A 320 -11.96 -10.26 -1.72
N ALA A 321 -13.18 -10.75 -2.03
CA ALA A 321 -13.57 -11.09 -3.40
C ALA A 321 -13.67 -9.88 -4.34
N ASP A 322 -13.90 -8.68 -3.81
CA ASP A 322 -14.05 -7.43 -4.55
C ASP A 322 -13.08 -6.33 -4.10
N ASP A 323 -12.14 -6.67 -3.24
CA ASP A 323 -11.06 -5.78 -2.81
C ASP A 323 -10.12 -5.46 -3.96
N PHE A 324 -9.57 -4.27 -3.94
CA PHE A 324 -8.58 -3.84 -4.91
C PHE A 324 -7.46 -3.03 -4.25
N ALA A 325 -6.27 -3.07 -4.86
CA ALA A 325 -5.17 -2.24 -4.39
C ALA A 325 -5.54 -0.76 -4.51
N ALA A 326 -5.33 -0.01 -3.43
CA ALA A 326 -5.57 1.42 -3.47
C ALA A 326 -4.71 2.06 -4.57
N PRO A 327 -5.26 2.96 -5.43
CA PRO A 327 -4.55 3.43 -6.62
C PRO A 327 -3.21 4.13 -6.35
N TRP A 328 -2.99 4.58 -5.13
CA TRP A 328 -1.77 5.23 -4.66
C TRP A 328 -0.83 4.28 -3.91
N SER A 329 -1.26 3.05 -3.57
CA SER A 329 -0.39 2.05 -2.93
C SER A 329 0.77 1.70 -3.86
N ALA A 330 2.01 1.87 -3.38
CA ALA A 330 3.18 1.54 -4.16
C ALA A 330 3.40 0.02 -4.17
N TYR A 331 3.74 -0.52 -5.35
CA TYR A 331 4.07 -1.91 -5.56
C TYR A 331 4.99 -2.07 -6.77
N GLY A 332 5.73 -3.16 -6.85
CA GLY A 332 6.61 -3.46 -7.96
C GLY A 332 7.89 -4.17 -7.53
N HIS A 333 8.94 -4.04 -8.33
CA HIS A 333 10.23 -4.62 -8.02
C HIS A 333 11.17 -3.59 -7.41
N THR A 334 12.03 -4.03 -6.47
CA THR A 334 13.18 -3.25 -6.04
C THR A 334 14.24 -3.22 -7.14
N GLY A 335 15.21 -2.31 -7.03
CA GLY A 335 16.38 -2.31 -7.91
C GLY A 335 17.21 -3.60 -7.82
N ASP A 336 17.09 -4.32 -6.73
CA ASP A 336 17.80 -5.56 -6.43
C ASP A 336 16.99 -6.81 -6.83
N GLY A 337 15.78 -6.65 -7.38
CA GLY A 337 14.97 -7.72 -7.96
C GLY A 337 13.90 -8.32 -7.06
N PHE A 338 13.74 -7.85 -5.83
CA PHE A 338 12.69 -8.32 -4.93
C PHE A 338 11.34 -7.70 -5.28
N GLN A 339 10.27 -8.48 -5.16
CA GLN A 339 8.92 -7.98 -5.32
C GLN A 339 8.39 -7.41 -4.00
N LYS A 340 7.70 -6.27 -4.09
CA LYS A 340 7.09 -5.57 -2.96
C LYS A 340 5.67 -5.09 -3.33
N PRO A 341 4.74 -5.04 -2.38
CA PRO A 341 4.82 -5.43 -0.97
C PRO A 341 4.78 -6.97 -0.79
N GLU A 342 5.16 -7.48 0.38
CA GLU A 342 4.94 -8.89 0.74
C GLU A 342 3.46 -9.20 0.95
N ILE A 343 2.77 -8.33 1.69
CA ILE A 343 1.38 -8.50 2.09
C ILE A 343 0.65 -7.17 2.01
N SER A 344 -0.67 -7.18 1.94
CA SER A 344 -1.48 -5.97 2.01
C SER A 344 -2.51 -6.02 3.13
N ALA A 345 -2.98 -4.85 3.54
CA ALA A 345 -4.08 -4.70 4.48
C ALA A 345 -4.93 -3.49 4.10
N PRO A 346 -6.16 -3.36 4.60
CA PRO A 346 -6.98 -2.18 4.36
C PRO A 346 -6.26 -0.89 4.72
N GLY A 347 -6.24 0.07 3.79
CA GLY A 347 -5.54 1.35 3.99
C GLY A 347 -6.37 2.56 3.63
N ARG A 348 -7.66 2.37 3.27
CA ARG A 348 -8.54 3.44 2.85
C ARG A 348 -9.61 3.72 3.90
N TRP A 349 -9.78 5.02 4.25
CA TRP A 349 -10.79 5.51 5.22
C TRP A 349 -10.72 4.87 6.60
N ILE A 350 -9.52 4.63 7.09
CA ILE A 350 -9.28 4.02 8.39
C ILE A 350 -9.45 5.06 9.49
N ALA A 351 -10.39 4.84 10.40
CA ALA A 351 -10.60 5.70 11.57
C ALA A 351 -9.71 5.27 12.73
N ALA A 352 -9.05 6.25 13.35
CA ALA A 352 -8.14 6.03 14.45
C ALA A 352 -8.07 7.25 15.39
N PRO A 353 -7.52 7.11 16.62
CA PRO A 353 -7.35 8.24 17.52
C PRO A 353 -6.36 9.26 16.94
N VAL A 354 -6.65 10.55 17.15
CA VAL A 354 -5.81 11.66 16.75
C VAL A 354 -5.78 12.72 17.86
N PRO A 355 -4.67 13.39 18.14
CA PRO A 355 -4.65 14.48 19.12
C PRO A 355 -5.56 15.63 18.67
N VAL A 356 -6.36 16.14 19.59
CA VAL A 356 -7.19 17.32 19.31
C VAL A 356 -6.28 18.52 19.09
N GLY A 357 -6.41 19.20 17.95
CA GLY A 357 -5.59 20.35 17.59
C GLY A 357 -4.25 20.02 16.92
N SER A 358 -3.97 18.74 16.66
CA SER A 358 -2.83 18.37 15.83
C SER A 358 -2.93 18.91 14.40
N THR A 359 -1.82 18.92 13.69
CA THR A 359 -1.76 19.41 12.29
C THR A 359 -2.77 18.68 11.40
N LEU A 360 -2.85 17.35 11.48
CA LEU A 360 -3.81 16.55 10.70
C LEU A 360 -5.27 16.92 11.03
N ALA A 361 -5.62 16.99 12.31
CA ALA A 361 -7.00 17.30 12.71
C ALA A 361 -7.43 18.73 12.35
N THR A 362 -6.48 19.67 12.30
CA THR A 362 -6.76 21.08 11.96
C THR A 362 -6.75 21.36 10.47
N THR A 363 -5.93 20.64 9.68
CA THR A 363 -5.84 20.82 8.23
C THR A 363 -6.92 20.05 7.46
N ALA A 364 -7.45 18.97 8.05
CA ALA A 364 -8.52 18.14 7.45
C ALA A 364 -9.69 17.93 8.44
N PRO A 365 -10.37 19.00 8.89
CA PRO A 365 -11.44 18.91 9.90
C PRO A 365 -12.67 18.12 9.41
N ASP A 366 -12.87 18.02 8.11
CA ASP A 366 -13.90 17.20 7.46
C ASP A 366 -13.68 15.70 7.65
N ARG A 367 -12.48 15.28 8.03
CA ARG A 367 -12.14 13.88 8.31
C ARG A 367 -12.31 13.51 9.79
N VAL A 368 -12.61 14.46 10.65
CA VAL A 368 -12.86 14.21 12.07
C VAL A 368 -14.25 13.56 12.24
N VAL A 369 -14.27 12.31 12.71
CA VAL A 369 -15.51 11.49 12.87
C VAL A 369 -16.07 11.57 14.28
N ALA A 370 -15.22 11.85 15.26
CA ALA A 370 -15.59 12.08 16.66
C ALA A 370 -14.52 12.94 17.33
N PRO A 371 -14.78 13.59 18.47
CA PRO A 371 -13.74 14.34 19.18
C PRO A 371 -12.51 13.49 19.48
N GLY A 372 -11.36 13.82 18.86
CA GLY A 372 -10.12 13.10 19.00
C GLY A 372 -10.01 11.82 18.17
N TYR A 373 -10.83 11.68 17.13
CA TYR A 373 -10.75 10.58 16.15
C TYR A 373 -10.99 11.12 14.74
N MET A 374 -10.20 10.67 13.78
CA MET A 374 -10.38 11.01 12.37
C MET A 374 -10.09 9.81 11.48
N TRP A 375 -10.56 9.86 10.22
CA TRP A 375 -10.18 8.88 9.23
C TRP A 375 -9.08 9.43 8.31
N MET A 376 -8.23 8.52 7.88
CA MET A 376 -7.23 8.79 6.85
C MET A 376 -7.11 7.62 5.89
N SER A 377 -6.28 7.81 4.86
CA SER A 377 -5.94 6.75 3.91
C SER A 377 -4.44 6.80 3.63
N GLY A 378 -3.80 5.63 3.61
CA GLY A 378 -2.36 5.50 3.37
C GLY A 378 -1.87 4.09 3.68
N THR A 379 -0.79 3.67 3.06
CA THR A 379 -0.04 2.45 3.42
C THR A 379 0.47 2.52 4.85
N SER A 380 0.68 3.74 5.36
CA SER A 380 1.00 4.03 6.76
C SER A 380 -0.06 3.55 7.75
N LEU A 381 -1.32 3.35 7.31
CA LEU A 381 -2.40 2.84 8.16
C LEU A 381 -2.62 1.34 7.99
N ALA A 382 -2.16 0.76 6.88
CA ALA A 382 -2.13 -0.68 6.65
C ALA A 382 -0.99 -1.36 7.43
N ALA A 383 0.20 -0.78 7.44
CA ALA A 383 1.36 -1.32 8.14
C ALA A 383 1.11 -1.62 9.64
N PRO A 384 0.52 -0.74 10.45
CA PRO A 384 0.28 -1.04 11.86
C PRO A 384 -0.72 -2.18 12.11
N MET A 385 -1.58 -2.53 11.14
CA MET A 385 -2.43 -3.72 11.26
C MET A 385 -1.57 -4.99 11.24
N VAL A 386 -0.60 -5.05 10.33
CA VAL A 386 0.36 -6.15 10.23
C VAL A 386 1.29 -6.16 11.44
N ALA A 387 1.73 -5.01 11.92
CA ALA A 387 2.56 -4.91 13.13
C ALA A 387 1.81 -5.43 14.38
N GLY A 388 0.54 -5.13 14.53
CA GLY A 388 -0.30 -5.67 15.59
C GLY A 388 -0.48 -7.19 15.47
N ALA A 389 -0.71 -7.72 14.26
CA ALA A 389 -0.79 -9.16 14.04
C ALA A 389 0.54 -9.88 14.36
N ALA A 390 1.67 -9.29 13.96
CA ALA A 390 3.00 -9.82 14.31
C ALA A 390 3.22 -9.87 15.82
N ASP A 391 2.78 -8.83 16.56
CA ASP A 391 2.84 -8.81 18.02
C ASP A 391 1.99 -9.92 18.65
N ALA A 392 0.78 -10.12 18.14
CA ALA A 392 -0.10 -11.19 18.59
C ALA A 392 0.49 -12.58 18.34
N ILE A 393 1.13 -12.81 17.19
CA ILE A 393 1.84 -14.06 16.87
C ILE A 393 2.96 -14.28 17.89
N LEU A 394 3.80 -13.29 18.14
CA LEU A 394 4.93 -13.38 19.07
C LEU A 394 4.50 -13.55 20.53
N ALA A 395 3.30 -13.09 20.89
CA ALA A 395 2.73 -13.37 22.21
C ALA A 395 2.36 -14.85 22.40
N LEU A 396 1.99 -15.56 21.32
CA LEU A 396 1.68 -16.99 21.31
C LEU A 396 2.92 -17.85 21.04
N HIS A 397 3.83 -17.35 20.22
CA HIS A 397 5.04 -18.02 19.76
C HIS A 397 6.28 -17.16 20.04
N PRO A 398 6.66 -16.99 21.33
CA PRO A 398 7.74 -16.07 21.73
C PRO A 398 9.12 -16.45 21.17
N ASP A 399 9.29 -17.70 20.76
CA ASP A 399 10.56 -18.23 20.23
C ASP A 399 10.64 -18.13 18.69
N TRP A 400 9.58 -17.66 18.01
CA TRP A 400 9.64 -17.52 16.57
C TRP A 400 10.58 -16.39 16.14
N THR A 401 11.30 -16.65 15.04
CA THR A 401 12.15 -15.66 14.38
C THR A 401 11.30 -14.65 13.63
N PRO A 402 11.83 -13.46 13.30
CA PRO A 402 11.14 -12.51 12.42
C PRO A 402 10.75 -13.13 11.06
N GLY A 403 11.63 -13.95 10.47
CA GLY A 403 11.34 -14.66 9.22
C GLY A 403 10.19 -15.66 9.36
N GLN A 404 10.07 -16.35 10.51
CA GLN A 404 8.91 -17.22 10.77
C GLN A 404 7.61 -16.42 10.97
N VAL A 405 7.66 -15.26 11.61
CA VAL A 405 6.49 -14.38 11.73
C VAL A 405 6.06 -13.84 10.36
N LYS A 406 7.03 -13.42 9.54
CA LYS A 406 6.80 -13.02 8.15
C LYS A 406 6.16 -14.16 7.35
N GLY A 407 6.74 -15.35 7.42
CA GLY A 407 6.21 -16.55 6.77
C GLY A 407 4.79 -16.87 7.22
N ALA A 408 4.50 -16.79 8.52
CA ALA A 408 3.15 -17.01 9.05
C ALA A 408 2.12 -16.04 8.48
N LEU A 409 2.43 -14.74 8.48
CA LEU A 409 1.55 -13.70 7.93
C LEU A 409 1.30 -13.91 6.44
N MET A 410 2.33 -14.30 5.69
CA MET A 410 2.22 -14.51 4.25
C MET A 410 1.38 -15.75 3.90
N ILE A 411 1.62 -16.90 4.56
CA ILE A 411 0.89 -18.14 4.21
C ILE A 411 -0.55 -18.19 4.74
N SER A 412 -0.89 -17.36 5.72
CA SER A 412 -2.24 -17.26 6.25
C SER A 412 -3.09 -16.18 5.58
N SER A 413 -2.49 -15.40 4.68
CA SER A 413 -3.17 -14.28 4.01
C SER A 413 -4.33 -14.77 3.14
N ASP A 414 -5.38 -13.95 3.05
CA ASP A 414 -6.51 -14.21 2.19
C ASP A 414 -6.22 -13.81 0.75
N ALA A 415 -6.62 -14.67 -0.19
CA ALA A 415 -6.44 -14.41 -1.61
C ALA A 415 -7.24 -13.20 -2.08
N LEU A 416 -6.67 -12.43 -3.00
CA LEU A 416 -7.26 -11.23 -3.62
C LEU A 416 -7.62 -11.50 -5.09
N PRO A 417 -8.71 -12.20 -5.37
CA PRO A 417 -9.03 -12.67 -6.73
C PRO A 417 -9.33 -11.54 -7.73
N ALA A 418 -9.60 -10.33 -7.25
CA ALA A 418 -9.81 -9.16 -8.12
C ALA A 418 -8.49 -8.47 -8.53
N ILE A 419 -7.37 -8.82 -7.91
CA ILE A 419 -6.04 -8.28 -8.21
C ILE A 419 -5.29 -9.31 -9.05
N SER A 420 -4.92 -8.93 -10.27
CA SER A 420 -4.25 -9.82 -11.24
C SER A 420 -2.74 -9.57 -11.37
N ASP A 421 -2.24 -8.57 -10.66
CA ASP A 421 -0.82 -8.20 -10.58
C ASP A 421 -0.34 -8.24 -9.12
N TRP A 422 0.92 -7.87 -8.89
CA TRP A 422 1.52 -7.93 -7.56
C TRP A 422 1.08 -6.80 -6.61
N ALA A 423 0.10 -5.99 -6.98
CA ALA A 423 -0.31 -4.82 -6.18
C ALA A 423 -0.87 -5.18 -4.78
N GLY A 424 -1.33 -6.42 -4.60
CA GLY A 424 -1.81 -6.95 -3.34
C GLY A 424 -0.77 -7.73 -2.52
N GLY A 425 0.46 -7.90 -3.01
CA GLY A 425 1.40 -8.85 -2.44
C GLY A 425 0.89 -10.29 -2.57
N VAL A 426 1.17 -11.14 -1.59
CA VAL A 426 0.65 -12.52 -1.56
C VAL A 426 -0.83 -12.59 -1.19
N GLY A 427 -1.40 -11.53 -0.59
CA GLY A 427 -2.80 -11.48 -0.19
C GLY A 427 -3.08 -10.41 0.86
N GLU A 428 -4.33 -10.39 1.35
CA GLU A 428 -4.75 -9.55 2.47
C GLU A 428 -4.43 -10.23 3.80
N LEU A 429 -3.99 -9.45 4.77
CA LEU A 429 -3.78 -9.89 6.14
C LEU A 429 -5.01 -10.63 6.70
N ASP A 430 -4.83 -11.89 7.14
CA ASP A 430 -5.74 -12.58 8.05
C ASP A 430 -5.02 -12.89 9.37
N ALA A 431 -5.16 -11.98 10.32
CA ALA A 431 -4.57 -12.13 11.66
C ALA A 431 -5.13 -13.35 12.41
N SER A 432 -6.41 -13.68 12.18
CA SER A 432 -7.06 -14.82 12.84
C SER A 432 -6.45 -16.15 12.40
N ASN A 433 -6.25 -16.34 11.10
CA ASN A 433 -5.63 -17.55 10.56
C ASN A 433 -4.15 -17.63 10.92
N ALA A 434 -3.42 -16.51 10.90
CA ALA A 434 -2.02 -16.48 11.30
C ALA A 434 -1.80 -17.00 12.73
N LEU A 435 -2.69 -16.64 13.66
CA LEU A 435 -2.61 -17.06 15.06
C LEU A 435 -2.93 -18.55 15.29
N GLN A 436 -3.50 -19.25 14.32
CA GLN A 436 -3.83 -20.67 14.43
C GLN A 436 -2.69 -21.58 13.96
N LEU A 437 -1.64 -21.03 13.37
CA LEU A 437 -0.52 -21.81 12.87
C LEU A 437 0.31 -22.37 14.01
N ALA A 438 0.54 -23.68 14.00
CA ALA A 438 1.41 -24.35 14.96
C ALA A 438 2.91 -24.23 14.59
N SER A 439 3.21 -23.94 13.33
CA SER A 439 4.55 -23.72 12.80
C SER A 439 4.44 -22.83 11.56
N ALA A 440 5.49 -22.11 11.25
CA ALA A 440 5.59 -21.31 10.05
C ALA A 440 6.97 -21.50 9.41
N PRO A 441 7.06 -21.38 8.08
CA PRO A 441 8.35 -21.35 7.41
C PRO A 441 9.09 -20.07 7.77
N ASP A 442 10.41 -20.11 7.68
CA ASP A 442 11.21 -18.90 7.74
C ASP A 442 11.29 -18.31 6.33
N ALA A 443 10.63 -17.17 6.16
CA ALA A 443 10.51 -16.52 4.87
C ALA A 443 11.86 -15.98 4.36
N ASP A 444 12.86 -15.79 5.22
CA ASP A 444 14.15 -15.21 4.89
C ASP A 444 15.30 -16.22 4.91
N ALA A 445 15.00 -17.53 5.05
CA ALA A 445 16.00 -18.58 5.17
C ALA A 445 17.07 -18.55 4.04
N GLY A 446 16.67 -18.14 2.82
CA GLY A 446 17.59 -17.98 1.70
C GLY A 446 18.56 -16.79 1.83
N LEU A 447 18.19 -15.76 2.57
CA LEU A 447 18.99 -14.55 2.80
C LEU A 447 19.91 -14.67 4.01
N GLU A 448 19.52 -15.45 5.02
CA GLU A 448 20.24 -15.58 6.28
C GLU A 448 21.68 -16.06 6.13
N GLN A 449 21.99 -16.81 5.06
CA GLN A 449 23.36 -17.26 4.77
C GLN A 449 24.33 -16.11 4.47
N PHE A 450 23.82 -14.93 4.13
CA PHE A 450 24.61 -13.71 3.87
C PHE A 450 24.62 -12.76 5.07
N VAL A 451 24.00 -13.13 6.19
CA VAL A 451 24.03 -12.36 7.43
C VAL A 451 25.21 -12.81 8.28
N SER A 452 26.09 -11.87 8.62
CA SER A 452 27.25 -12.09 9.48
C SER A 452 26.85 -12.29 10.94
N SER A 453 27.76 -12.80 11.76
CA SER A 453 27.50 -13.04 13.19
C SER A 453 27.24 -11.77 14.01
N ASP A 454 27.54 -10.60 13.49
CA ASP A 454 27.23 -9.28 14.06
C ASP A 454 25.91 -8.70 13.54
N GLY A 455 25.17 -9.47 12.73
CA GLY A 455 23.88 -9.09 12.15
C GLY A 455 23.96 -8.24 10.88
N SER A 456 25.16 -7.96 10.36
CA SER A 456 25.30 -7.21 9.11
C SER A 456 25.10 -8.10 7.88
N PHE A 457 24.43 -7.59 6.86
CA PHE A 457 24.22 -8.27 5.58
C PHE A 457 25.45 -8.12 4.68
N ASP A 458 25.98 -9.23 4.15
CA ASP A 458 27.07 -9.23 3.17
C ASP A 458 26.51 -9.12 1.75
N GLY A 459 26.18 -7.88 1.37
CA GLY A 459 25.68 -7.57 0.03
C GLY A 459 26.64 -7.93 -1.11
N ALA A 460 27.96 -7.95 -0.84
CA ALA A 460 28.95 -8.34 -1.84
C ALA A 460 28.90 -9.85 -2.09
N ALA A 461 28.81 -10.66 -1.05
CA ALA A 461 28.67 -12.11 -1.17
C ALA A 461 27.33 -12.47 -1.84
N TRP A 462 26.24 -11.80 -1.45
CA TRP A 462 24.93 -11.95 -2.09
C TRP A 462 24.98 -11.61 -3.58
N ALA A 463 25.50 -10.44 -3.95
CA ALA A 463 25.61 -10.03 -5.35
C ALA A 463 26.48 -11.00 -6.17
N GLN A 464 27.56 -11.54 -5.59
CA GLN A 464 28.39 -12.55 -6.23
C GLN A 464 27.62 -13.87 -6.44
N ALA A 465 26.82 -14.31 -5.46
CA ALA A 465 25.98 -15.50 -5.57
C ALA A 465 24.95 -15.35 -6.70
N VAL A 466 24.25 -14.22 -6.76
CA VAL A 466 23.29 -13.87 -7.82
C VAL A 466 23.98 -13.87 -9.20
N GLN A 467 25.16 -13.25 -9.34
CA GLN A 467 25.89 -13.20 -10.60
C GLN A 467 26.46 -14.56 -11.04
N SER A 468 26.81 -15.42 -10.09
CA SER A 468 27.41 -16.73 -10.39
C SER A 468 26.38 -17.79 -10.78
N GLN A 469 25.11 -17.48 -10.75
CA GLN A 469 24.00 -18.42 -11.01
C GLN A 469 24.12 -19.73 -10.18
N THR A 470 24.68 -19.64 -8.99
CA THR A 470 24.58 -20.75 -8.03
C THR A 470 23.12 -20.95 -7.67
N ASP A 471 22.73 -22.17 -7.28
CA ASP A 471 21.33 -22.59 -7.00
C ASP A 471 20.60 -21.77 -5.94
N TRP A 472 21.25 -20.79 -5.34
CA TRP A 472 20.60 -19.80 -4.52
C TRP A 472 20.14 -18.64 -5.41
N SER A 473 18.84 -18.46 -5.56
CA SER A 473 18.29 -17.30 -6.23
C SER A 473 17.44 -16.51 -5.25
N ALA A 474 17.71 -15.20 -5.18
CA ALA A 474 16.77 -14.24 -4.60
C ALA A 474 15.39 -14.30 -5.28
N THR A 475 15.31 -15.06 -6.35
CA THR A 475 14.16 -15.22 -7.25
C THR A 475 13.14 -16.27 -6.79
N ASP A 476 13.46 -17.09 -5.77
CA ASP A 476 12.46 -17.97 -5.16
C ASP A 476 11.37 -17.20 -4.39
N TRP A 477 11.51 -15.88 -4.32
CA TRP A 477 10.54 -14.92 -3.78
C TRP A 477 9.62 -14.35 -4.86
N SER A 478 9.41 -15.06 -5.96
CA SER A 478 8.48 -14.57 -6.97
C SER A 478 7.05 -14.80 -6.53
N ALA A 479 6.20 -13.82 -6.84
CA ALA A 479 4.77 -13.83 -6.58
C ALA A 479 4.01 -15.04 -7.07
N THR A 480 4.53 -15.72 -8.07
CA THR A 480 3.85 -16.87 -8.67
C THR A 480 3.87 -18.10 -7.78
N ASP A 481 4.81 -18.21 -6.85
CA ASP A 481 4.95 -19.34 -5.95
C ASP A 481 4.28 -19.14 -4.58
N TRP A 482 3.87 -17.89 -4.27
CA TRP A 482 3.23 -17.53 -3.02
C TRP A 482 1.71 -17.34 -3.16
N SER A 483 1.02 -18.19 -3.89
CA SER A 483 -0.44 -18.16 -3.88
C SER A 483 -0.96 -18.91 -2.65
N ALA A 484 -1.93 -18.34 -1.93
CA ALA A 484 -2.55 -18.96 -0.75
C ALA A 484 -3.16 -20.34 -1.02
N THR A 485 -3.24 -20.76 -2.29
CA THR A 485 -3.76 -22.06 -2.73
C THR A 485 -2.71 -23.15 -2.81
N ASP A 486 -1.40 -22.82 -2.85
CA ASP A 486 -0.33 -23.80 -3.06
C ASP A 486 0.36 -24.22 -1.75
N TRP A 487 -0.08 -23.64 -0.62
CA TRP A 487 0.51 -23.88 0.68
C TRP A 487 -0.23 -24.95 1.47
N SER A 488 0.12 -26.19 1.29
CA SER A 488 -0.19 -27.23 2.28
C SER A 488 1.01 -27.44 3.19
N ALA A 489 0.79 -27.59 4.49
CA ALA A 489 1.84 -27.81 5.51
C ALA A 489 2.72 -29.06 5.24
N THR A 490 2.45 -29.81 4.18
CA THR A 490 3.16 -31.03 3.76
C THR A 490 4.18 -30.76 2.65
N ASP A 491 4.17 -29.59 1.99
CA ASP A 491 4.99 -29.34 0.80
C ASP A 491 6.32 -28.63 1.09
N TRP A 492 6.58 -28.33 2.37
CA TRP A 492 7.83 -27.75 2.81
C TRP A 492 8.91 -28.79 3.07
N SER A 493 9.51 -29.28 2.01
CA SER A 493 10.80 -29.94 2.14
C SER A 493 11.89 -29.04 1.57
N ALA A 494 13.06 -29.01 2.18
CA ALA A 494 14.23 -28.26 1.70
C ALA A 494 14.69 -28.66 0.28
N THR A 495 13.98 -29.60 -0.35
CA THR A 495 14.25 -30.12 -1.69
C THR A 495 13.37 -29.50 -2.76
N ASP A 496 12.27 -28.77 -2.40
CA ASP A 496 11.34 -28.18 -3.38
C ASP A 496 11.75 -26.79 -3.85
N TRP A 497 12.81 -26.23 -3.27
CA TRP A 497 13.45 -25.00 -3.68
C TRP A 497 14.40 -25.21 -4.85
N SER A 498 13.93 -25.83 -5.93
CA SER A 498 14.79 -26.08 -7.08
C SER A 498 14.64 -24.97 -8.13
N ALA A 499 15.77 -24.43 -8.55
CA ALA A 499 15.96 -23.36 -9.52
C ALA A 499 15.48 -23.65 -10.96
N THR A 500 14.61 -24.64 -11.19
CA THR A 500 14.30 -25.10 -12.54
C THR A 500 13.29 -24.25 -13.31
N ASP A 501 12.59 -23.30 -12.68
CA ASP A 501 11.52 -22.53 -13.33
C ASP A 501 11.91 -21.11 -13.77
N TRP A 502 13.17 -20.71 -13.57
CA TRP A 502 13.67 -19.39 -13.99
C TRP A 502 14.68 -19.52 -15.14
N SER A 503 14.27 -19.11 -16.31
CA SER A 503 15.24 -18.93 -17.40
C SER A 503 16.00 -17.61 -17.18
N ALA A 504 17.34 -17.68 -17.14
CA ALA A 504 18.26 -16.56 -17.03
C ALA A 504 18.16 -15.51 -18.16
N THR A 505 17.14 -15.60 -19.02
CA THR A 505 16.96 -14.73 -20.17
C THR A 505 16.27 -13.39 -19.85
N ASP A 506 15.62 -13.27 -18.67
CA ASP A 506 14.89 -12.05 -18.33
C ASP A 506 15.67 -11.05 -17.47
N TRP A 507 16.87 -11.42 -17.01
CA TRP A 507 17.70 -10.55 -16.15
C TRP A 507 19.08 -10.36 -16.76
N SER A 508 19.25 -9.33 -17.59
CA SER A 508 20.62 -8.90 -17.93
C SER A 508 21.17 -8.05 -16.79
N ALA A 509 22.06 -8.63 -15.97
CA ALA A 509 22.82 -7.96 -14.91
C ALA A 509 23.66 -6.76 -15.40
N THR A 510 23.69 -6.52 -16.71
CA THR A 510 24.46 -5.45 -17.35
C THR A 510 23.82 -4.06 -17.30
N ALA A 511 22.57 -3.95 -16.80
CA ALA A 511 21.88 -2.66 -16.75
C ALA A 511 22.13 -1.85 -15.46
N TRP A 512 22.79 -2.42 -14.42
CA TRP A 512 22.82 -1.84 -13.08
C TRP A 512 24.21 -1.79 -12.41
N LEU A 513 25.28 -1.80 -13.17
CA LEU A 513 26.60 -1.42 -12.63
C LEU A 513 26.89 0.04 -12.97
N PRO A 514 27.41 0.84 -12.01
CA PRO A 514 27.72 2.26 -12.20
C PRO A 514 28.79 2.48 -13.27
#